data_5842ab66e4ddff0fb93f492ef9b5c9f8
#
_entry.id   5842ab66e4ddff0fb93f492ef9b5c9f8
#
_cell.length_a   1.000
_cell.length_b   1.000
_cell.length_c   1.000
_cell.angle_alpha   90.00
_cell.angle_beta   90.00
_cell.angle_gamma   90.00
#
_symmetry.space_group_name_H-M   'P 1'
#
loop_
_entity.id
_entity.type
_entity.pdbx_description
1 polymer ?
#
loop_
_entity_poly.entity_id
_entity_poly.type
_entity_poly.pdbx_seq_one_letter_code
_entity_poly.pdbx_strand_id
1 'polypeptide(L)'
;MHHSEIKTEIRKSIADGTVLPAHPLALDANRALDVRHQRALTRYYLDAGAGGLAVGVHTTQFAIRDVGLYRPVLELAAETAASWTKRPVAMVAGLAGPTKQAIAEAQTARSIGYHAGLLSLAAMKSASEDDIIAHCAAVAREIPLVGFYLQPAVGGVILSADFWRRFASIDNVIAIKIAPFNRYRTLDVLRGVAAAGALDRIALYTGNDDHILLDLTLPFDLRDKGVTTRAYFRGGLLGHWSVWTASAIKQFEMCKAARGKDAVPADLLALDARVTDCNSAFFDVANNFHGCIAGCHEVLRRQGLMQGLWCLDPAEGLSPGQMQEIDRVCREHADLSDDAFVKANLQKWLA
;
A
#
# COMPACT_ATOMS: atom_id res chain seq x y z
N MET A 1 8.33 7.44 19.06
CA MET A 1 9.48 7.10 18.18
C MET A 1 9.62 8.17 17.12
N HIS A 2 10.79 8.71 16.96
CA HIS A 2 11.12 9.66 15.89
C HIS A 2 11.77 8.91 14.71
N HIS A 3 11.65 9.44 13.49
CA HIS A 3 12.20 8.77 12.29
C HIS A 3 13.72 8.56 12.34
N SER A 4 14.45 9.37 13.12
CA SER A 4 15.89 9.19 13.33
C SER A 4 16.24 7.95 14.15
N GLU A 5 15.29 7.37 14.88
CA GLU A 5 15.46 6.15 15.65
C GLU A 5 15.27 4.88 14.79
N ILE A 6 14.72 5.01 13.57
CA ILE A 6 14.61 3.89 12.63
C ILE A 6 16.02 3.48 12.18
N LYS A 7 16.32 2.18 12.20
CA LYS A 7 17.58 1.65 11.67
C LYS A 7 17.88 2.20 10.28
N THR A 8 19.11 2.63 10.06
CA THR A 8 19.54 3.32 8.84
C THR A 8 19.17 2.57 7.56
N GLU A 9 19.32 1.24 7.55
CA GLU A 9 19.03 0.38 6.40
C GLU A 9 17.53 0.41 6.03
N ILE A 10 16.65 0.37 7.05
CA ILE A 10 15.19 0.44 6.85
C ILE A 10 14.79 1.83 6.38
N ARG A 11 15.32 2.88 7.04
CA ARG A 11 15.05 4.25 6.64
C ARG A 11 15.49 4.51 5.21
N LYS A 12 16.69 4.03 4.84
CA LYS A 12 17.21 4.12 3.47
C LYS A 12 16.32 3.36 2.48
N SER A 13 15.88 2.14 2.81
CA SER A 13 14.98 1.36 1.97
C SER A 13 13.66 2.11 1.68
N ILE A 14 13.08 2.76 2.70
CA ILE A 14 11.87 3.58 2.52
C ILE A 14 12.16 4.81 1.67
N ALA A 15 13.27 5.51 1.90
CA ALA A 15 13.63 6.73 1.19
C ALA A 15 14.00 6.48 -0.28
N ASP A 16 14.77 5.42 -0.57
CA ASP A 16 15.15 5.01 -1.93
C ASP A 16 13.96 4.45 -2.72
N GLY A 17 12.93 3.99 -2.01
CA GLY A 17 11.72 3.38 -2.55
C GLY A 17 11.78 1.86 -2.65
N THR A 18 10.68 1.23 -2.28
CA THR A 18 10.54 -0.22 -2.30
C THR A 18 9.10 -0.65 -2.55
N VAL A 19 8.91 -1.94 -2.75
CA VAL A 19 7.59 -2.58 -2.87
C VAL A 19 7.06 -2.91 -1.48
N LEU A 20 5.90 -2.32 -1.14
CA LEU A 20 5.15 -2.57 0.10
C LEU A 20 3.79 -3.18 -0.24
N PRO A 21 3.64 -4.51 -0.29
CA PRO A 21 2.32 -5.14 -0.43
C PRO A 21 1.39 -4.70 0.69
N ALA A 22 0.15 -4.37 0.33
CA ALA A 22 -0.91 -4.11 1.30
C ALA A 22 -1.47 -5.46 1.75
N HIS A 23 -1.03 -5.94 2.91
CA HIS A 23 -1.23 -7.32 3.38
C HIS A 23 -2.71 -7.68 3.56
N PRO A 24 -3.28 -8.67 2.84
CA PRO A 24 -4.65 -9.12 3.03
C PRO A 24 -4.83 -9.88 4.34
N LEU A 25 -6.09 -10.04 4.75
CA LEU A 25 -6.49 -10.82 5.90
C LEU A 25 -6.96 -12.21 5.46
N ALA A 26 -6.22 -13.25 5.84
CA ALA A 26 -6.64 -14.62 5.62
C ALA A 26 -7.62 -15.08 6.71
N LEU A 27 -8.81 -15.46 6.31
CA LEU A 27 -9.85 -16.00 7.20
C LEU A 27 -10.21 -17.44 6.79
N ASP A 28 -10.72 -18.21 7.76
CA ASP A 28 -11.38 -19.49 7.52
C ASP A 28 -12.88 -19.31 7.20
N ALA A 29 -13.58 -20.43 6.95
CA ALA A 29 -15.00 -20.43 6.65
C ALA A 29 -15.90 -19.88 7.78
N ASN A 30 -15.40 -19.81 8.99
CA ASN A 30 -16.08 -19.23 10.16
C ASN A 30 -15.70 -17.73 10.35
N ARG A 31 -14.95 -17.15 9.43
CA ARG A 31 -14.37 -15.80 9.51
C ARG A 31 -13.44 -15.61 10.70
N ALA A 32 -12.87 -16.69 11.23
CA ALA A 32 -11.77 -16.63 12.17
C ALA A 32 -10.43 -16.46 11.43
N LEU A 33 -9.44 -15.86 12.10
CA LEU A 33 -8.11 -15.67 11.54
C LEU A 33 -7.46 -17.02 11.18
N ASP A 34 -7.19 -17.24 9.91
CA ASP A 34 -6.41 -18.38 9.44
C ASP A 34 -4.91 -18.09 9.61
N VAL A 35 -4.40 -18.42 10.76
CA VAL A 35 -2.99 -18.17 11.13
C VAL A 35 -2.02 -18.81 10.15
N ARG A 36 -2.34 -19.99 9.62
CA ARG A 36 -1.48 -20.72 8.68
C ARG A 36 -1.32 -19.96 7.36
N HIS A 37 -2.43 -19.56 6.74
CA HIS A 37 -2.40 -18.83 5.49
C HIS A 37 -1.93 -17.37 5.68
N GLN A 38 -2.25 -16.76 6.83
CA GLN A 38 -1.73 -15.42 7.15
C GLN A 38 -0.20 -15.40 7.25
N ARG A 39 0.41 -16.43 7.83
CA ARG A 39 1.88 -16.61 7.81
C ARG A 39 2.40 -16.91 6.41
N ALA A 40 1.71 -17.76 5.66
CA ALA A 40 2.10 -18.08 4.28
C ALA A 40 2.12 -16.84 3.39
N LEU A 41 1.15 -15.94 3.50
CA LEU A 41 1.14 -14.65 2.80
C LEU A 41 2.37 -13.79 3.15
N THR A 42 2.68 -13.66 4.43
CA THR A 42 3.88 -12.92 4.87
C THR A 42 5.15 -13.51 4.24
N ARG A 43 5.31 -14.83 4.30
CA ARG A 43 6.46 -15.56 3.73
C ARG A 43 6.55 -15.39 2.21
N TYR A 44 5.41 -15.48 1.53
CA TYR A 44 5.30 -15.25 0.09
C TYR A 44 5.81 -13.87 -0.31
N TYR A 45 5.35 -12.80 0.35
CA TYR A 45 5.80 -11.44 0.05
C TYR A 45 7.29 -11.26 0.26
N LEU A 46 7.81 -11.85 1.34
CA LEU A 46 9.24 -11.77 1.65
C LEU A 46 10.10 -12.53 0.64
N ASP A 47 9.70 -13.74 0.25
CA ASP A 47 10.42 -14.55 -0.74
C ASP A 47 10.27 -13.97 -2.16
N ALA A 48 9.16 -13.31 -2.47
CA ALA A 48 8.99 -12.55 -3.71
C ALA A 48 9.93 -11.34 -3.83
N GLY A 49 10.48 -10.85 -2.72
CA GLY A 49 11.44 -9.75 -2.70
C GLY A 49 10.87 -8.41 -2.21
N ALA A 50 9.66 -8.39 -1.65
CA ALA A 50 9.09 -7.17 -1.07
C ALA A 50 10.03 -6.57 -0.02
N GLY A 51 10.32 -5.28 -0.08
CA GLY A 51 11.21 -4.61 0.87
C GLY A 51 10.55 -4.24 2.19
N GLY A 52 9.24 -4.44 2.29
CA GLY A 52 8.48 -4.26 3.52
C GLY A 52 7.05 -4.77 3.39
N LEU A 53 6.26 -4.57 4.43
CA LEU A 53 4.86 -5.00 4.52
C LEU A 53 4.01 -3.88 5.11
N ALA A 54 2.83 -3.65 4.54
CA ALA A 54 1.82 -2.75 5.11
C ALA A 54 0.67 -3.59 5.68
N VAL A 55 0.53 -3.62 7.01
CA VAL A 55 -0.39 -4.51 7.74
C VAL A 55 -1.42 -3.70 8.52
N GLY A 56 -2.66 -4.16 8.62
CA GLY A 56 -3.74 -3.41 9.27
C GLY A 56 -4.30 -2.27 8.41
N VAL A 57 -4.00 -2.29 7.11
CA VAL A 57 -4.43 -1.32 6.08
C VAL A 57 -5.77 -1.74 5.46
N HIS A 58 -6.23 -1.06 4.42
CA HIS A 58 -7.53 -1.32 3.77
C HIS A 58 -7.71 -2.81 3.38
N THR A 59 -6.73 -3.43 2.71
CA THR A 59 -6.78 -4.85 2.31
C THR A 59 -6.76 -5.83 3.48
N THR A 60 -6.22 -5.40 4.66
CA THR A 60 -6.32 -6.17 5.90
C THR A 60 -7.71 -6.05 6.54
N GLN A 61 -8.60 -5.24 5.96
CA GLN A 61 -9.94 -4.88 6.43
C GLN A 61 -9.92 -4.07 7.73
N PHE A 62 -10.40 -2.83 7.66
CA PHE A 62 -10.40 -1.95 8.85
C PHE A 62 -11.21 -2.54 10.02
N ALA A 63 -12.20 -3.39 9.72
CA ALA A 63 -13.03 -4.09 10.71
C ALA A 63 -12.26 -5.05 11.65
N ILE A 64 -10.98 -5.37 11.37
CA ILE A 64 -10.13 -6.11 12.34
C ILE A 64 -10.11 -5.47 13.72
N ARG A 65 -10.40 -4.17 13.80
CA ARG A 65 -10.45 -3.38 15.02
C ARG A 65 -11.66 -3.74 15.88
N ASP A 66 -12.80 -3.93 15.23
CA ASP A 66 -14.10 -4.19 15.86
C ASP A 66 -14.17 -5.60 16.45
N VAL A 67 -13.38 -6.54 15.90
CA VAL A 67 -13.31 -7.94 16.32
C VAL A 67 -12.03 -8.28 17.09
N GLY A 68 -11.25 -7.27 17.52
CA GLY A 68 -10.05 -7.45 18.34
C GLY A 68 -8.84 -8.07 17.63
N LEU A 69 -8.84 -8.13 16.29
CA LEU A 69 -7.76 -8.74 15.50
C LEU A 69 -6.63 -7.78 15.15
N TYR A 70 -6.73 -6.47 15.46
CA TYR A 70 -5.70 -5.51 15.08
C TYR A 70 -4.31 -5.90 15.59
N ARG A 71 -4.15 -6.03 16.92
CA ARG A 71 -2.88 -6.44 17.52
C ARG A 71 -2.43 -7.84 17.09
N PRO A 72 -3.27 -8.90 17.13
CA PRO A 72 -2.87 -10.25 16.72
C PRO A 72 -2.33 -10.33 15.29
N VAL A 73 -2.96 -9.63 14.34
CA VAL A 73 -2.52 -9.65 12.93
C VAL A 73 -1.19 -8.92 12.74
N LEU A 74 -0.99 -7.79 13.42
CA LEU A 74 0.28 -7.08 13.40
C LEU A 74 1.42 -7.90 14.01
N GLU A 75 1.19 -8.51 15.17
CA GLU A 75 2.17 -9.37 15.86
C GLU A 75 2.54 -10.57 14.98
N LEU A 76 1.56 -11.26 14.40
CA LEU A 76 1.78 -12.42 13.54
C LEU A 76 2.66 -12.07 12.32
N ALA A 77 2.41 -10.93 11.67
CA ALA A 77 3.21 -10.49 10.53
C ALA A 77 4.64 -10.12 10.95
N ALA A 78 4.82 -9.42 12.07
CA ALA A 78 6.13 -9.01 12.58
C ALA A 78 6.98 -10.22 13.02
N GLU A 79 6.42 -11.15 13.78
CA GLU A 79 7.05 -12.40 14.20
C GLU A 79 7.44 -13.26 13.01
N THR A 80 6.53 -13.40 12.04
CA THR A 80 6.81 -14.17 10.83
C THR A 80 7.94 -13.54 10.03
N ALA A 81 7.94 -12.23 9.84
CA ALA A 81 9.02 -11.54 9.13
C ALA A 81 10.37 -11.70 9.84
N ALA A 82 10.41 -11.51 11.15
CA ALA A 82 11.63 -11.62 11.94
C ALA A 82 12.23 -13.03 11.95
N SER A 83 11.39 -14.06 11.94
CA SER A 83 11.83 -15.47 11.92
C SER A 83 12.18 -15.97 10.52
N TRP A 84 11.56 -15.42 9.46
CA TRP A 84 11.69 -15.92 8.10
C TRP A 84 12.91 -15.37 7.36
N THR A 85 13.28 -14.11 7.59
CA THR A 85 14.38 -13.49 6.84
C THR A 85 15.33 -12.69 7.74
N LYS A 86 16.59 -12.60 7.33
CA LYS A 86 17.61 -11.74 7.99
C LYS A 86 17.77 -10.39 7.30
N ARG A 87 17.21 -10.21 6.08
CA ARG A 87 17.28 -8.93 5.42
C ARG A 87 16.39 -7.89 6.12
N PRO A 88 16.73 -6.61 6.04
CA PRO A 88 15.88 -5.55 6.58
C PRO A 88 14.49 -5.54 5.88
N VAL A 89 13.44 -5.47 6.67
CA VAL A 89 12.03 -5.41 6.20
C VAL A 89 11.36 -4.19 6.83
N ALA A 90 10.87 -3.28 6.00
CA ALA A 90 10.12 -2.12 6.46
C ALA A 90 8.70 -2.54 6.90
N MET A 91 8.40 -2.43 8.20
CA MET A 91 7.07 -2.74 8.74
C MET A 91 6.26 -1.45 8.88
N VAL A 92 5.13 -1.35 8.18
CA VAL A 92 4.21 -0.21 8.19
C VAL A 92 2.86 -0.67 8.73
N ALA A 93 2.39 -0.07 9.82
CA ALA A 93 1.09 -0.38 10.39
C ALA A 93 0.01 0.56 9.85
N GLY A 94 -1.15 0.05 9.47
CA GLY A 94 -2.31 0.88 9.23
C GLY A 94 -2.82 1.48 10.55
N LEU A 95 -3.08 2.79 10.55
CA LEU A 95 -3.67 3.51 11.68
C LEU A 95 -4.99 4.13 11.23
N ALA A 96 -6.01 4.06 12.07
CA ALA A 96 -7.34 4.54 11.73
C ALA A 96 -8.09 5.12 12.95
N GLY A 97 -9.24 5.70 12.67
CA GLY A 97 -10.14 6.21 13.69
C GLY A 97 -9.84 7.65 14.14
N PRO A 98 -10.60 8.14 15.14
CA PRO A 98 -10.37 9.44 15.75
C PRO A 98 -8.99 9.52 16.43
N THR A 99 -8.51 10.71 16.74
CA THR A 99 -7.15 10.97 17.23
C THR A 99 -6.75 10.07 18.41
N LYS A 100 -7.63 9.86 19.37
CA LYS A 100 -7.35 9.00 20.54
C LYS A 100 -7.09 7.54 20.12
N GLN A 101 -7.88 7.02 19.19
CA GLN A 101 -7.72 5.65 18.68
C GLN A 101 -6.44 5.54 17.84
N ALA A 102 -6.21 6.47 16.91
CA ALA A 102 -5.02 6.45 16.07
C ALA A 102 -3.72 6.53 16.88
N ILE A 103 -3.71 7.30 17.97
CA ILE A 103 -2.59 7.36 18.93
C ILE A 103 -2.40 5.99 19.62
N ALA A 104 -3.46 5.36 20.10
CA ALA A 104 -3.37 4.05 20.76
C ALA A 104 -2.89 2.96 19.80
N GLU A 105 -3.34 3.00 18.53
CA GLU A 105 -2.86 2.10 17.47
C GLU A 105 -1.38 2.35 17.14
N ALA A 106 -0.95 3.61 17.06
CA ALA A 106 0.45 3.97 16.86
C ALA A 106 1.36 3.46 17.99
N GLN A 107 0.92 3.59 19.24
CA GLN A 107 1.64 3.06 20.41
C GLN A 107 1.70 1.52 20.38
N THR A 108 0.61 0.86 20.01
CA THR A 108 0.55 -0.59 19.79
C THR A 108 1.54 -1.03 18.71
N ALA A 109 1.48 -0.42 17.53
CA ALA A 109 2.37 -0.73 16.41
C ALA A 109 3.84 -0.55 16.79
N ARG A 110 4.18 0.58 17.43
CA ARG A 110 5.53 0.83 17.96
C ARG A 110 5.99 -0.25 18.94
N SER A 111 5.11 -0.68 19.86
CA SER A 111 5.44 -1.72 20.86
C SER A 111 5.74 -3.09 20.24
N ILE A 112 5.16 -3.38 19.06
CA ILE A 112 5.39 -4.62 18.30
C ILE A 112 6.69 -4.51 17.46
N GLY A 113 7.18 -3.29 17.20
CA GLY A 113 8.38 -3.06 16.40
C GLY A 113 8.12 -2.57 14.97
N TYR A 114 6.94 -2.02 14.69
CA TYR A 114 6.67 -1.34 13.42
C TYR A 114 7.45 -0.04 13.33
N HIS A 115 7.88 0.30 12.11
CA HIS A 115 8.75 1.44 11.82
C HIS A 115 7.99 2.71 11.48
N ALA A 116 6.78 2.58 10.94
CA ALA A 116 5.93 3.71 10.55
C ALA A 116 4.45 3.36 10.60
N GLY A 117 3.60 4.38 10.64
CA GLY A 117 2.16 4.26 10.57
C GLY A 117 1.60 4.88 9.28
N LEU A 118 0.80 4.12 8.51
CA LEU A 118 -0.01 4.60 7.41
C LEU A 118 -1.34 5.12 7.97
N LEU A 119 -1.51 6.44 8.05
CA LEU A 119 -2.65 7.06 8.73
C LEU A 119 -3.83 7.27 7.77
N SER A 120 -4.92 6.54 8.00
CA SER A 120 -6.20 6.75 7.33
C SER A 120 -6.93 7.96 7.92
N LEU A 121 -7.40 8.86 7.05
CA LEU A 121 -8.17 10.04 7.44
C LEU A 121 -9.69 9.85 7.31
N ALA A 122 -10.17 8.63 7.04
CA ALA A 122 -11.59 8.34 6.83
C ALA A 122 -12.48 8.80 8.00
N ALA A 123 -11.99 8.67 9.24
CA ALA A 123 -12.71 9.13 10.44
C ALA A 123 -12.77 10.67 10.58
N MET A 124 -11.98 11.40 9.79
CA MET A 124 -11.90 12.88 9.79
C MET A 124 -12.66 13.51 8.62
N LYS A 125 -13.53 12.76 7.94
CA LYS A 125 -14.21 13.20 6.71
C LYS A 125 -14.98 14.52 6.83
N SER A 126 -15.50 14.82 8.01
CA SER A 126 -16.27 16.05 8.28
C SER A 126 -15.45 17.12 9.02
N ALA A 127 -14.18 16.89 9.26
CA ALA A 127 -13.31 17.83 9.97
C ALA A 127 -12.71 18.88 9.02
N SER A 128 -12.30 20.02 9.56
CA SER A 128 -11.54 21.01 8.81
C SER A 128 -10.12 20.51 8.51
N GLU A 129 -9.48 21.07 7.47
CA GLU A 129 -8.07 20.74 7.20
C GLU A 129 -7.16 21.08 8.40
N ASP A 130 -7.48 22.09 9.19
CA ASP A 130 -6.75 22.46 10.41
C ASP A 130 -6.84 21.35 11.47
N ASP A 131 -8.04 20.81 11.69
CA ASP A 131 -8.25 19.71 12.62
C ASP A 131 -7.55 18.43 12.13
N ILE A 132 -7.58 18.17 10.81
CA ILE A 132 -6.88 17.01 10.22
C ILE A 132 -5.37 17.16 10.38
N ILE A 133 -4.78 18.33 10.19
CA ILE A 133 -3.35 18.59 10.44
C ILE A 133 -3.01 18.40 11.92
N ALA A 134 -3.84 18.90 12.83
CA ALA A 134 -3.66 18.71 14.27
C ALA A 134 -3.71 17.21 14.65
N HIS A 135 -4.65 16.45 14.06
CA HIS A 135 -4.73 15.01 14.20
C HIS A 135 -3.44 14.33 13.72
N CYS A 136 -2.99 14.62 12.49
CA CYS A 136 -1.76 14.06 11.94
C CYS A 136 -0.53 14.39 12.81
N ALA A 137 -0.40 15.64 13.26
CA ALA A 137 0.70 16.05 14.13
C ALA A 137 0.68 15.35 15.49
N ALA A 138 -0.52 15.08 16.04
CA ALA A 138 -0.66 14.34 17.29
C ALA A 138 -0.19 12.89 17.14
N VAL A 139 -0.59 12.20 16.08
CA VAL A 139 -0.18 10.80 15.80
C VAL A 139 1.31 10.73 15.46
N ALA A 140 1.84 11.72 14.73
CA ALA A 140 3.26 11.79 14.37
C ALA A 140 4.20 11.86 15.59
N ARG A 141 3.73 12.30 16.75
CA ARG A 141 4.52 12.24 18.00
C ARG A 141 4.77 10.83 18.51
N GLU A 142 3.93 9.88 18.13
CA GLU A 142 4.01 8.48 18.59
C GLU A 142 4.87 7.60 17.67
N ILE A 143 4.72 7.76 16.35
CA ILE A 143 5.38 6.94 15.34
C ILE A 143 5.62 7.76 14.07
N PRO A 144 6.69 7.53 13.29
CA PRO A 144 6.86 8.12 11.96
C PRO A 144 5.65 7.86 11.06
N LEU A 145 5.19 8.89 10.34
CA LEU A 145 4.01 8.76 9.49
C LEU A 145 4.34 8.52 8.03
N VAL A 146 3.57 7.63 7.44
CA VAL A 146 3.28 7.58 6.01
C VAL A 146 1.89 8.22 5.81
N GLY A 147 1.82 9.35 5.10
CA GLY A 147 0.56 9.98 4.72
C GLY A 147 -0.24 9.06 3.79
N PHE A 148 -1.56 9.17 3.83
CA PHE A 148 -2.41 8.36 2.97
C PHE A 148 -3.46 9.23 2.27
N TYR A 149 -3.27 9.50 0.99
CA TYR A 149 -4.31 10.09 0.15
C TYR A 149 -5.13 8.98 -0.50
N LEU A 150 -6.21 8.59 0.14
CA LEU A 150 -7.13 7.55 -0.33
C LEU A 150 -8.17 8.16 -1.27
N GLN A 151 -8.60 7.43 -2.30
CA GLN A 151 -9.67 7.86 -3.19
C GLN A 151 -11.01 8.00 -2.46
N PRO A 152 -11.86 8.98 -2.84
CA PRO A 152 -13.13 9.23 -2.17
C PRO A 152 -14.13 8.08 -2.26
N ALA A 153 -14.10 7.26 -3.33
CA ALA A 153 -15.02 6.12 -3.52
C ALA A 153 -14.91 5.06 -2.41
N VAL A 154 -13.74 4.94 -1.78
CA VAL A 154 -13.49 3.98 -0.68
C VAL A 154 -13.18 4.69 0.64
N GLY A 155 -13.77 5.88 0.84
CA GLY A 155 -13.73 6.61 2.12
C GLY A 155 -12.64 7.67 2.24
N GLY A 156 -11.98 8.05 1.16
CA GLY A 156 -10.97 9.12 1.17
C GLY A 156 -11.57 10.52 1.38
N VAL A 157 -10.73 11.44 1.82
CA VAL A 157 -11.04 12.87 2.02
C VAL A 157 -10.36 13.67 0.92
N ILE A 158 -11.07 14.64 0.33
CA ILE A 158 -10.50 15.56 -0.65
C ILE A 158 -9.68 16.62 0.10
N LEU A 159 -8.40 16.71 -0.24
CA LEU A 159 -7.42 17.55 0.45
C LEU A 159 -6.73 18.49 -0.54
N SER A 160 -6.51 19.74 -0.11
CA SER A 160 -5.89 20.78 -0.94
C SER A 160 -4.36 20.62 -1.05
N ALA A 161 -3.75 21.30 -2.02
CA ALA A 161 -2.28 21.38 -2.10
C ALA A 161 -1.68 22.05 -0.87
N ASP A 162 -2.38 23.03 -0.24
CA ASP A 162 -1.94 23.65 1.01
C ASP A 162 -1.99 22.68 2.19
N PHE A 163 -2.99 21.82 2.26
CA PHE A 163 -3.00 20.73 3.23
C PHE A 163 -1.71 19.89 3.12
N TRP A 164 -1.35 19.47 1.91
CA TRP A 164 -0.16 18.64 1.70
C TRP A 164 1.15 19.38 2.01
N ARG A 165 1.22 20.67 1.77
CA ARG A 165 2.34 21.52 2.20
C ARG A 165 2.48 21.51 3.72
N ARG A 166 1.39 21.72 4.45
CA ARG A 166 1.34 21.73 5.92
C ARG A 166 1.64 20.33 6.49
N PHE A 167 1.07 19.30 5.90
CA PHE A 167 1.36 17.91 6.27
C PHE A 167 2.84 17.56 6.07
N ALA A 168 3.42 17.97 4.95
CA ALA A 168 4.84 17.78 4.66
C ALA A 168 5.77 18.59 5.60
N SER A 169 5.25 19.60 6.27
CA SER A 169 5.99 20.36 7.28
C SER A 169 6.05 19.68 8.65
N ILE A 170 5.29 18.59 8.87
CA ILE A 170 5.38 17.77 10.08
C ILE A 170 6.70 16.99 10.01
N ASP A 171 7.59 17.20 10.97
CA ASP A 171 8.95 16.65 10.97
C ASP A 171 9.00 15.13 10.86
N ASN A 172 8.12 14.42 11.58
CA ASN A 172 8.09 12.96 11.64
C ASN A 172 7.26 12.29 10.50
N VAL A 173 7.01 12.98 9.39
CA VAL A 173 6.46 12.43 8.15
C VAL A 173 7.62 11.98 7.26
N ILE A 174 7.64 10.69 6.86
CA ILE A 174 8.74 10.09 6.09
C ILE A 174 8.36 9.68 4.67
N ALA A 175 7.07 9.48 4.41
CA ALA A 175 6.55 9.14 3.09
C ALA A 175 5.08 9.56 2.95
N ILE A 176 4.57 9.56 1.71
CA ILE A 176 3.16 9.74 1.42
C ILE A 176 2.75 8.69 0.38
N LYS A 177 1.76 7.83 0.73
CA LYS A 177 1.04 7.00 -0.22
C LYS A 177 -0.01 7.85 -0.94
N ILE A 178 0.13 7.97 -2.26
CA ILE A 178 -0.71 8.80 -3.12
C ILE A 178 -1.60 7.86 -3.95
N ALA A 179 -2.88 7.78 -3.59
CA ALA A 179 -3.86 6.85 -4.15
C ALA A 179 -5.23 7.50 -4.44
N PRO A 180 -5.32 8.74 -4.97
CA PRO A 180 -6.61 9.35 -5.27
C PRO A 180 -7.24 8.86 -6.57
N PHE A 181 -6.56 8.07 -7.39
CA PHE A 181 -6.94 7.66 -8.75
C PHE A 181 -7.38 8.88 -9.60
N ASN A 182 -6.66 9.97 -9.42
CA ASN A 182 -6.94 11.25 -10.08
C ASN A 182 -5.63 12.04 -10.21
N ARG A 183 -5.20 12.27 -11.44
CA ARG A 183 -3.91 12.93 -11.74
C ARG A 183 -3.84 14.37 -11.23
N TYR A 184 -4.95 15.11 -11.24
CA TYR A 184 -4.98 16.48 -10.71
C TYR A 184 -4.68 16.47 -9.22
N ARG A 185 -5.30 15.56 -8.46
CA ARG A 185 -5.07 15.41 -7.02
C ARG A 185 -3.69 14.86 -6.71
N THR A 186 -3.17 13.96 -7.54
CA THR A 186 -1.79 13.52 -7.45
C THR A 186 -0.84 14.72 -7.53
N LEU A 187 -1.04 15.62 -8.50
CA LEU A 187 -0.25 16.85 -8.65
C LEU A 187 -0.36 17.79 -7.44
N ASP A 188 -1.53 17.88 -6.80
CA ASP A 188 -1.69 18.71 -5.60
C ASP A 188 -0.82 18.21 -4.45
N VAL A 189 -0.68 16.89 -4.27
CA VAL A 189 0.26 16.33 -3.28
C VAL A 189 1.70 16.72 -3.63
N LEU A 190 2.12 16.49 -4.87
CA LEU A 190 3.48 16.77 -5.30
C LEU A 190 3.83 18.25 -5.13
N ARG A 191 2.90 19.16 -5.53
CA ARG A 191 3.05 20.61 -5.35
C ARG A 191 3.17 20.97 -3.88
N GLY A 192 2.32 20.41 -3.02
CA GLY A 192 2.37 20.65 -1.58
C GLY A 192 3.70 20.24 -0.97
N VAL A 193 4.19 19.03 -1.29
CA VAL A 193 5.49 18.54 -0.79
C VAL A 193 6.65 19.38 -1.31
N ALA A 194 6.62 19.79 -2.59
CA ALA A 194 7.64 20.67 -3.18
C ALA A 194 7.62 22.06 -2.52
N ALA A 195 6.45 22.65 -2.32
CA ALA A 195 6.29 23.95 -1.66
C ALA A 195 6.75 23.95 -0.19
N ALA A 196 6.72 22.78 0.46
CA ALA A 196 7.29 22.60 1.79
C ALA A 196 8.82 22.39 1.77
N GLY A 197 9.47 22.30 0.60
CA GLY A 197 10.90 21.97 0.48
C GLY A 197 11.23 20.54 0.97
N ALA A 198 10.27 19.61 0.91
CA ALA A 198 10.38 18.32 1.59
C ALA A 198 10.59 17.11 0.64
N LEU A 199 10.85 17.33 -0.66
CA LEU A 199 11.02 16.25 -1.64
C LEU A 199 12.22 15.33 -1.38
N ASP A 200 13.25 15.84 -0.71
CA ASP A 200 14.42 15.03 -0.33
C ASP A 200 14.19 14.21 0.94
N ARG A 201 13.24 14.63 1.78
CA ARG A 201 12.94 14.01 3.07
C ARG A 201 11.77 13.05 3.00
N ILE A 202 10.74 13.36 2.21
CA ILE A 202 9.50 12.60 2.11
C ILE A 202 9.52 11.77 0.84
N ALA A 203 9.51 10.45 0.99
CA ALA A 203 9.40 9.54 -0.13
C ALA A 203 7.96 9.50 -0.69
N LEU A 204 7.81 9.72 -1.99
CA LEU A 204 6.52 9.62 -2.67
C LEU A 204 6.30 8.16 -3.09
N TYR A 205 5.21 7.57 -2.61
CA TYR A 205 4.80 6.20 -2.90
C TYR A 205 3.50 6.20 -3.70
N THR A 206 3.49 5.54 -4.85
CA THR A 206 2.24 5.39 -5.59
C THR A 206 1.31 4.40 -4.90
N GLY A 207 0.04 4.69 -4.94
CA GLY A 207 -1.08 3.84 -4.61
C GLY A 207 -2.15 3.95 -5.69
N ASN A 208 -1.82 4.58 -6.84
CA ASN A 208 -2.69 4.70 -8.00
C ASN A 208 -2.64 3.40 -8.80
N ASP A 209 -3.48 2.43 -8.46
CA ASP A 209 -3.53 1.12 -9.12
C ASP A 209 -3.91 1.21 -10.61
N ASP A 210 -4.41 2.35 -11.07
CA ASP A 210 -4.70 2.68 -12.46
C ASP A 210 -3.50 3.24 -13.25
N HIS A 211 -2.34 3.43 -12.59
CA HIS A 211 -1.19 4.12 -13.22
C HIS A 211 0.15 3.76 -12.57
N ILE A 212 0.36 2.50 -12.21
CA ILE A 212 1.48 2.06 -11.37
C ILE A 212 2.83 2.30 -12.04
N LEU A 213 3.00 1.76 -13.27
CA LEU A 213 4.30 1.78 -13.93
C LEU A 213 4.65 3.17 -14.41
N LEU A 214 3.65 3.93 -14.87
CA LEU A 214 3.84 5.32 -15.28
C LEU A 214 4.22 6.21 -14.10
N ASP A 215 3.57 6.07 -12.95
CA ASP A 215 3.95 6.80 -11.72
C ASP A 215 5.41 6.52 -11.34
N LEU A 216 5.81 5.25 -11.36
CA LEU A 216 7.15 4.83 -10.95
C LEU A 216 8.26 5.24 -11.94
N THR A 217 7.90 5.55 -13.18
CA THR A 217 8.87 5.78 -14.26
C THR A 217 9.02 7.26 -14.60
N LEU A 218 7.89 7.98 -14.70
CA LEU A 218 7.87 9.34 -15.25
C LEU A 218 8.32 10.39 -14.23
N PRO A 219 9.03 11.46 -14.68
CA PRO A 219 9.30 12.64 -13.89
C PRO A 219 8.07 13.54 -13.79
N PHE A 220 7.95 14.25 -12.68
CA PHE A 220 7.00 15.34 -12.48
C PHE A 220 7.77 16.65 -12.32
N ASP A 221 7.77 17.47 -13.36
CA ASP A 221 8.41 18.79 -13.33
C ASP A 221 7.42 19.81 -12.75
N LEU A 222 7.68 20.22 -11.51
CA LEU A 222 6.88 21.16 -10.75
C LEU A 222 7.50 22.54 -10.88
N ARG A 223 6.72 23.54 -11.32
CA ARG A 223 7.17 24.92 -11.48
C ARG A 223 6.55 25.80 -10.41
N ASP A 224 7.39 26.49 -9.65
CA ASP A 224 7.00 27.52 -8.71
C ASP A 224 7.95 28.73 -8.81
N LYS A 225 7.41 29.92 -8.97
CA LYS A 225 8.14 31.21 -9.03
C LYS A 225 9.38 31.18 -9.94
N GLY A 226 9.26 30.52 -11.10
CA GLY A 226 10.34 30.42 -12.09
C GLY A 226 11.35 29.29 -11.81
N VAL A 227 11.23 28.59 -10.70
CA VAL A 227 12.08 27.43 -10.38
C VAL A 227 11.36 26.14 -10.80
N THR A 228 12.06 25.24 -11.46
CA THR A 228 11.57 23.88 -11.77
C THR A 228 12.19 22.88 -10.82
N THR A 229 11.36 22.15 -10.09
CA THR A 229 11.77 21.05 -9.21
C THR A 229 11.25 19.75 -9.78
N ARG A 230 12.13 18.76 -9.95
CA ARG A 230 11.75 17.44 -10.47
C ARG A 230 11.49 16.47 -9.35
N ALA A 231 10.31 15.87 -9.33
CA ALA A 231 9.91 14.84 -8.39
C ALA A 231 9.73 13.48 -9.09
N TYR A 232 9.94 12.41 -8.33
CA TYR A 232 9.69 11.02 -8.76
C TYR A 232 8.99 10.26 -7.64
N PHE A 233 8.07 9.38 -8.03
CA PHE A 233 7.66 8.32 -7.11
C PHE A 233 8.84 7.38 -6.88
N ARG A 234 9.13 7.09 -5.63
CA ARG A 234 10.25 6.23 -5.24
C ARG A 234 9.87 4.77 -5.20
N GLY A 235 8.69 4.46 -4.65
CA GLY A 235 8.15 3.11 -4.48
C GLY A 235 6.63 3.11 -4.56
N GLY A 236 6.00 2.04 -4.10
CA GLY A 236 4.57 1.95 -3.99
C GLY A 236 4.11 1.17 -2.77
N LEU A 237 2.89 1.50 -2.35
CA LEU A 237 2.13 0.77 -1.34
C LEU A 237 0.76 0.52 -1.96
N LEU A 238 0.57 -0.65 -2.55
CA LEU A 238 -0.48 -0.92 -3.51
C LEU A 238 -1.27 -2.17 -3.14
N GLY A 239 -2.58 -2.13 -3.40
CA GLY A 239 -3.45 -3.29 -3.36
C GLY A 239 -3.06 -4.34 -4.39
N HIS A 240 -2.75 -3.91 -5.63
CA HIS A 240 -2.27 -4.80 -6.69
C HIS A 240 -1.06 -5.65 -6.26
N TRP A 241 -0.13 -5.07 -5.52
CA TRP A 241 1.08 -5.78 -5.10
C TRP A 241 0.86 -6.86 -4.04
N SER A 242 -0.38 -6.98 -3.56
CA SER A 242 -0.82 -8.10 -2.73
C SER A 242 -1.01 -9.40 -3.52
N VAL A 243 -1.16 -9.29 -4.84
CA VAL A 243 -1.30 -10.40 -5.78
C VAL A 243 -0.17 -10.32 -6.80
N TRP A 244 0.27 -11.47 -7.32
CA TRP A 244 1.35 -11.56 -8.32
C TRP A 244 2.62 -10.77 -7.92
N THR A 245 2.95 -10.83 -6.63
CA THR A 245 3.99 -9.97 -6.05
C THR A 245 5.36 -10.19 -6.67
N ALA A 246 5.73 -11.42 -7.03
CA ALA A 246 7.02 -11.67 -7.67
C ALA A 246 7.11 -11.03 -9.07
N SER A 247 6.01 -10.95 -9.80
CA SER A 247 5.95 -10.21 -11.07
C SER A 247 5.96 -8.70 -10.84
N ALA A 248 5.24 -8.22 -9.82
CA ALA A 248 5.25 -6.80 -9.43
C ALA A 248 6.67 -6.31 -9.06
N ILE A 249 7.47 -7.14 -8.39
CA ILE A 249 8.89 -6.82 -8.09
C ILE A 249 9.69 -6.64 -9.39
N LYS A 250 9.53 -7.53 -10.37
CA LYS A 250 10.21 -7.40 -11.68
C LYS A 250 9.81 -6.11 -12.38
N GLN A 251 8.51 -5.79 -12.40
CA GLN A 251 7.99 -4.56 -12.99
C GLN A 251 8.54 -3.32 -12.27
N PHE A 252 8.60 -3.34 -10.94
CA PHE A 252 9.19 -2.26 -10.15
C PHE A 252 10.67 -2.02 -10.52
N GLU A 253 11.47 -3.08 -10.65
CA GLU A 253 12.88 -2.96 -11.03
C GLU A 253 13.05 -2.47 -12.48
N MET A 254 12.15 -2.85 -13.41
CA MET A 254 12.11 -2.28 -14.76
C MET A 254 11.83 -0.77 -14.74
N CYS A 255 10.85 -0.34 -13.97
CA CYS A 255 10.53 1.09 -13.81
C CYS A 255 11.71 1.85 -13.20
N LYS A 256 12.33 1.29 -12.16
CA LYS A 256 13.49 1.87 -11.48
C LYS A 256 14.69 2.01 -12.42
N ALA A 257 14.92 1.03 -13.28
CA ALA A 257 15.99 1.06 -14.28
C ALA A 257 15.73 2.11 -15.40
N ALA A 258 14.46 2.35 -15.75
CA ALA A 258 14.07 3.34 -16.76
C ALA A 258 13.99 4.77 -16.20
N ARG A 259 13.81 4.91 -14.89
CA ARG A 259 13.65 6.21 -14.21
C ARG A 259 14.86 7.11 -14.43
N GLY A 260 14.62 8.35 -14.87
CA GLY A 260 15.67 9.35 -15.09
C GLY A 260 16.51 9.11 -16.34
N LYS A 261 16.14 8.18 -17.22
CA LYS A 261 16.74 8.02 -18.53
C LYS A 261 16.14 9.01 -19.53
N ASP A 262 16.86 9.26 -20.61
CA ASP A 262 16.43 10.18 -21.69
C ASP A 262 15.22 9.64 -22.47
N ALA A 263 15.02 8.31 -22.47
CA ALA A 263 13.91 7.64 -23.11
C ALA A 263 13.34 6.51 -22.22
N VAL A 264 12.03 6.37 -22.27
CA VAL A 264 11.31 5.27 -21.64
C VAL A 264 10.92 4.26 -22.73
N PRO A 265 11.20 2.96 -22.57
CA PRO A 265 10.81 1.95 -23.52
C PRO A 265 9.28 1.93 -23.76
N ALA A 266 8.84 1.92 -25.02
CA ALA A 266 7.42 1.87 -25.35
C ALA A 266 6.71 0.64 -24.77
N ASP A 267 7.41 -0.50 -24.70
CA ASP A 267 6.88 -1.73 -24.10
C ASP A 267 6.57 -1.57 -22.62
N LEU A 268 7.33 -0.75 -21.88
CA LEU A 268 7.04 -0.45 -20.47
C LEU A 268 5.76 0.39 -20.34
N LEU A 269 5.51 1.30 -21.27
CA LEU A 269 4.27 2.09 -21.30
C LEU A 269 3.07 1.21 -21.66
N ALA A 270 3.23 0.29 -22.63
CA ALA A 270 2.20 -0.68 -22.98
C ALA A 270 1.90 -1.65 -21.84
N LEU A 271 2.91 -2.03 -21.06
CA LEU A 271 2.75 -2.88 -19.89
C LEU A 271 1.89 -2.23 -18.80
N ASP A 272 1.98 -0.90 -18.61
CA ASP A 272 1.13 -0.17 -17.66
C ASP A 272 -0.36 -0.37 -17.94
N ALA A 273 -0.77 -0.28 -19.22
CA ALA A 273 -2.15 -0.49 -19.62
C ALA A 273 -2.64 -1.93 -19.32
N ARG A 274 -1.78 -2.93 -19.49
CA ARG A 274 -2.10 -4.34 -19.19
C ARG A 274 -2.25 -4.57 -17.69
N VAL A 275 -1.39 -3.98 -16.86
CA VAL A 275 -1.51 -4.02 -15.39
C VAL A 275 -2.77 -3.33 -14.94
N THR A 276 -3.09 -2.17 -15.52
CA THR A 276 -4.34 -1.44 -15.25
C THR A 276 -5.58 -2.27 -15.61
N ASP A 277 -5.56 -3.00 -16.74
CA ASP A 277 -6.67 -3.90 -17.11
C ASP A 277 -6.85 -5.04 -16.09
N CYS A 278 -5.77 -5.65 -15.60
CA CYS A 278 -5.86 -6.61 -14.51
C CYS A 278 -6.49 -6.01 -13.25
N ASN A 279 -6.08 -4.79 -12.90
CA ASN A 279 -6.61 -4.10 -11.72
C ASN A 279 -8.07 -3.73 -11.85
N SER A 280 -8.56 -3.47 -13.08
CA SER A 280 -9.98 -3.19 -13.31
C SER A 280 -10.86 -4.35 -12.85
N ALA A 281 -10.42 -5.60 -13.05
CA ALA A 281 -11.10 -6.81 -12.63
C ALA A 281 -10.87 -7.12 -11.13
N PHE A 282 -9.62 -7.05 -10.65
CA PHE A 282 -9.28 -7.38 -9.27
C PHE A 282 -9.93 -6.41 -8.28
N PHE A 283 -10.00 -5.13 -8.62
CA PHE A 283 -10.59 -4.09 -7.76
C PHE A 283 -12.04 -3.76 -8.07
N ASP A 284 -12.66 -4.48 -9.00
CA ASP A 284 -14.08 -4.33 -9.28
C ASP A 284 -14.47 -2.88 -9.65
N VAL A 285 -13.70 -2.27 -10.53
CA VAL A 285 -13.88 -0.87 -10.95
C VAL A 285 -15.28 -0.63 -11.52
N ALA A 286 -15.82 -1.60 -12.27
CA ALA A 286 -17.17 -1.55 -12.85
C ALA A 286 -18.28 -1.42 -11.79
N ASN A 287 -18.04 -1.86 -10.55
CA ASN A 287 -18.99 -1.79 -9.44
C ASN A 287 -18.47 -0.85 -8.32
N ASN A 288 -17.81 0.25 -8.68
CA ASN A 288 -17.29 1.25 -7.74
C ASN A 288 -16.41 0.65 -6.62
N PHE A 289 -15.59 -0.32 -6.95
CA PHE A 289 -14.64 -0.97 -6.04
C PHE A 289 -15.29 -1.79 -4.91
N HIS A 290 -16.57 -2.15 -5.03
CA HIS A 290 -17.27 -2.92 -4.00
C HIS A 290 -16.59 -4.26 -3.69
N GLY A 291 -16.21 -5.01 -4.72
CA GLY A 291 -15.55 -6.31 -4.61
C GLY A 291 -14.01 -6.25 -4.56
N CYS A 292 -13.39 -5.11 -4.23
CA CYS A 292 -11.93 -4.96 -4.38
C CYS A 292 -11.12 -5.88 -3.44
N ILE A 293 -11.55 -6.10 -2.21
CA ILE A 293 -10.87 -7.00 -1.29
C ILE A 293 -11.10 -8.45 -1.71
N ALA A 294 -12.36 -8.82 -1.98
CA ALA A 294 -12.72 -10.16 -2.41
C ALA A 294 -12.05 -10.56 -3.73
N GLY A 295 -11.86 -9.62 -4.66
CA GLY A 295 -11.13 -9.86 -5.91
C GLY A 295 -9.67 -10.22 -5.68
N CYS A 296 -8.97 -9.50 -4.80
CA CYS A 296 -7.60 -9.87 -4.39
C CYS A 296 -7.58 -11.25 -3.72
N HIS A 297 -8.55 -11.54 -2.85
CA HIS A 297 -8.67 -12.85 -2.20
C HIS A 297 -8.87 -13.96 -3.23
N GLU A 298 -9.67 -13.74 -4.28
CA GLU A 298 -9.88 -14.74 -5.34
C GLU A 298 -8.57 -15.08 -6.06
N VAL A 299 -7.75 -14.10 -6.42
CA VAL A 299 -6.45 -14.37 -7.05
C VAL A 299 -5.57 -15.21 -6.12
N LEU A 300 -5.47 -14.84 -4.85
CA LEU A 300 -4.67 -15.57 -3.85
C LEU A 300 -5.24 -16.97 -3.56
N ARG A 301 -6.56 -17.13 -3.57
CA ARG A 301 -7.23 -18.43 -3.44
C ARG A 301 -6.89 -19.36 -4.59
N ARG A 302 -6.89 -18.85 -5.84
CA ARG A 302 -6.49 -19.65 -7.03
C ARG A 302 -5.06 -20.15 -6.90
N GLN A 303 -4.20 -19.40 -6.28
CA GLN A 303 -2.81 -19.74 -6.01
C GLN A 303 -2.62 -20.65 -4.77
N GLY A 304 -3.67 -20.91 -3.99
CA GLY A 304 -3.62 -21.69 -2.74
C GLY A 304 -3.03 -20.93 -1.55
N LEU A 305 -2.84 -19.62 -1.67
CA LEU A 305 -2.36 -18.73 -0.60
C LEU A 305 -3.49 -18.31 0.37
N MET A 306 -4.74 -18.54 -0.01
CA MET A 306 -5.94 -18.41 0.83
C MET A 306 -6.88 -19.59 0.62
N GLN A 307 -7.70 -19.90 1.63
CA GLN A 307 -8.70 -20.96 1.53
C GLN A 307 -9.99 -20.51 0.84
N GLY A 308 -10.34 -19.23 0.95
CA GLY A 308 -11.58 -18.67 0.44
C GLY A 308 -11.53 -17.15 0.25
N LEU A 309 -12.70 -16.58 -0.04
CA LEU A 309 -12.89 -15.16 -0.31
C LEU A 309 -13.37 -14.36 0.94
N TRP A 310 -13.48 -15.04 2.07
CA TRP A 310 -14.17 -14.52 3.23
C TRP A 310 -13.58 -13.20 3.72
N CYS A 311 -14.47 -12.21 3.88
CA CYS A 311 -14.21 -10.97 4.56
C CYS A 311 -14.89 -10.96 5.92
N LEU A 312 -14.47 -10.08 6.84
CA LEU A 312 -15.10 -9.93 8.16
C LEU A 312 -16.57 -9.54 8.03
N ASP A 313 -16.87 -8.60 7.12
CA ASP A 313 -18.25 -8.32 6.73
C ASP A 313 -18.75 -9.41 5.75
N PRO A 314 -19.79 -10.19 6.11
CA PRO A 314 -20.37 -11.19 5.22
C PRO A 314 -20.94 -10.64 3.91
N ALA A 315 -21.29 -9.36 3.88
CA ALA A 315 -21.80 -8.70 2.68
C ALA A 315 -20.70 -8.32 1.70
N GLU A 316 -19.44 -8.30 2.15
CA GLU A 316 -18.30 -8.00 1.29
C GLU A 316 -17.86 -9.26 0.53
N GLY A 317 -18.04 -9.25 -0.79
CA GLY A 317 -17.77 -10.37 -1.68
C GLY A 317 -17.56 -9.90 -3.11
N LEU A 318 -17.44 -10.85 -4.04
CA LEU A 318 -17.38 -10.51 -5.46
C LEU A 318 -18.71 -9.97 -5.95
N SER A 319 -18.67 -8.92 -6.73
CA SER A 319 -19.83 -8.36 -7.41
C SER A 319 -20.29 -9.25 -8.58
N PRO A 320 -21.55 -9.12 -9.03
CA PRO A 320 -22.01 -9.80 -10.23
C PRO A 320 -21.12 -9.49 -11.45
N GLY A 321 -20.63 -10.52 -12.13
CA GLY A 321 -19.74 -10.40 -13.30
C GLY A 321 -18.25 -10.27 -12.98
N GLN A 322 -17.86 -9.96 -11.75
CA GLN A 322 -16.44 -9.77 -11.38
C GLN A 322 -15.62 -11.06 -11.55
N MET A 323 -16.18 -12.22 -11.21
CA MET A 323 -15.49 -13.53 -11.39
C MET A 323 -15.10 -13.74 -12.85
N GLN A 324 -16.03 -13.44 -13.80
CA GLN A 324 -15.79 -13.56 -15.23
C GLN A 324 -14.69 -12.62 -15.72
N GLU A 325 -14.64 -11.38 -15.18
CA GLU A 325 -13.59 -10.43 -15.49
C GLU A 325 -12.23 -10.90 -14.94
N ILE A 326 -12.18 -11.45 -13.73
CA ILE A 326 -10.96 -12.07 -13.19
C ILE A 326 -10.51 -13.23 -14.08
N ASP A 327 -11.43 -14.08 -14.55
CA ASP A 327 -11.13 -15.17 -15.50
C ASP A 327 -10.58 -14.64 -16.82
N ARG A 328 -11.14 -13.54 -17.33
CA ARG A 328 -10.67 -12.88 -18.56
C ARG A 328 -9.23 -12.41 -18.42
N VAL A 329 -8.94 -11.58 -17.41
CA VAL A 329 -7.60 -10.99 -17.26
C VAL A 329 -6.54 -12.05 -16.91
N CYS A 330 -6.87 -13.07 -16.12
CA CYS A 330 -5.95 -14.18 -15.83
C CYS A 330 -5.59 -14.99 -17.10
N ARG A 331 -6.51 -15.11 -18.05
CA ARG A 331 -6.26 -15.76 -19.34
C ARG A 331 -5.48 -14.85 -20.30
N GLU A 332 -5.90 -13.59 -20.43
CA GLU A 332 -5.34 -12.65 -21.42
C GLU A 332 -3.96 -12.13 -21.03
N HIS A 333 -3.69 -12.05 -19.72
CA HIS A 333 -2.43 -11.57 -19.16
C HIS A 333 -1.72 -12.64 -18.32
N ALA A 334 -1.79 -13.91 -18.74
CA ALA A 334 -1.20 -15.04 -18.00
C ALA A 334 0.32 -14.89 -17.77
N ASP A 335 1.02 -14.18 -18.64
CA ASP A 335 2.45 -13.86 -18.51
C ASP A 335 2.77 -12.86 -17.39
N LEU A 336 1.76 -12.14 -16.87
CA LEU A 336 1.91 -11.24 -15.72
C LEU A 336 1.72 -11.98 -14.38
N SER A 337 1.20 -13.21 -14.41
CA SER A 337 1.03 -14.04 -13.21
C SER A 337 2.38 -14.49 -12.65
N ASP A 338 2.42 -14.73 -11.35
CA ASP A 338 3.54 -15.40 -10.67
C ASP A 338 3.19 -16.83 -10.19
N ASP A 339 2.20 -17.48 -10.81
CA ASP A 339 1.69 -18.81 -10.42
C ASP A 339 2.79 -19.87 -10.35
N ALA A 340 3.76 -19.84 -11.26
CA ALA A 340 4.88 -20.76 -11.24
C ALA A 340 5.76 -20.58 -9.99
N PHE A 341 5.99 -19.32 -9.57
CA PHE A 341 6.72 -19.01 -8.35
C PHE A 341 5.97 -19.47 -7.10
N VAL A 342 4.66 -19.21 -7.06
CA VAL A 342 3.81 -19.64 -5.94
C VAL A 342 3.76 -21.16 -5.86
N LYS A 343 3.50 -21.85 -6.97
CA LYS A 343 3.44 -23.32 -7.03
C LYS A 343 4.74 -23.98 -6.54
N ALA A 344 5.88 -23.41 -6.86
CA ALA A 344 7.19 -23.93 -6.45
C ALA A 344 7.47 -23.79 -4.95
N ASN A 345 6.83 -22.83 -4.27
CA ASN A 345 7.16 -22.46 -2.89
C ASN A 345 6.01 -22.64 -1.88
N LEU A 346 4.78 -22.87 -2.34
CA LEU A 346 3.57 -22.84 -1.50
C LEU A 346 3.67 -23.77 -0.28
N GLN A 347 4.15 -25.01 -0.46
CA GLN A 347 4.26 -25.97 0.63
C GLN A 347 5.24 -25.52 1.72
N LYS A 348 6.35 -24.88 1.32
CA LYS A 348 7.31 -24.30 2.22
C LYS A 348 6.69 -23.15 3.06
N TRP A 349 5.82 -22.34 2.44
CA TRP A 349 5.17 -21.24 3.14
C TRP A 349 4.07 -21.68 4.08
N LEU A 350 3.37 -22.77 3.74
CA LEU A 350 2.31 -23.35 4.55
C LEU A 350 2.83 -24.25 5.70
N ALA A 351 4.08 -24.61 5.69
CA ALA A 351 4.73 -25.32 6.80
C ALA A 351 4.90 -24.40 8.02
#